data_aef196d0ebb1a72e3ec85e1a6af130a5
#
_entry.id   aef196d0ebb1a72e3ec85e1a6af130a5
#
_cell.length_a   1.000
_cell.length_b   1.000
_cell.length_c   1.000
_cell.angle_alpha   90.00
_cell.angle_beta   90.00
_cell.angle_gamma   90.00
#
_symmetry.space_group_name_H-M   'P 1'
#
loop_
_entity.id
_entity.type
_entity.pdbx_description
1 polymer ?
#
loop_
_entity_poly.entity_id
_entity_poly.type
_entity_poly.pdbx_seq_one_letter_code
_entity_poly.pdbx_strand_id
1 'polypeptide(L)'
;MRKLAETLRAAGHKVIETREPGGTATGEKIRRVLLDSKTEGLSPMAEMALMFGSRAQHIAEVIQPALERGQIVLCDRFTDSTEAYQGGGRKLGSEAVLELHRILCGGLRPDLTILLDSDPAKSVGRARNRNRIVAGRANKSFSKDADENRFEQENRAFFARVREGYMAIAAREPERVLAVDASGTPEQTHTKIVDTVRKKLGLG
;
A
#
# COMPACT_ATOMS: atom_id res chain seq x y z
N MET A 1 3.22 -1.13 10.29
CA MET A 1 2.45 -2.38 10.21
C MET A 1 2.87 -3.39 11.26
N ARG A 2 4.12 -3.88 11.31
CA ARG A 2 4.59 -4.90 12.28
C ARG A 2 4.22 -4.61 13.74
N LYS A 3 4.50 -3.40 14.26
CA LYS A 3 4.12 -3.01 15.65
C LYS A 3 2.61 -3.10 15.89
N LEU A 4 1.78 -2.75 14.91
CA LEU A 4 0.33 -2.90 15.02
C LEU A 4 -0.09 -4.37 15.07
N ALA A 5 0.51 -5.22 14.22
CA ALA A 5 0.27 -6.66 14.24
C ALA A 5 0.64 -7.28 15.60
N GLU A 6 1.79 -6.90 16.17
CA GLU A 6 2.24 -7.33 17.50
C GLU A 6 1.22 -6.92 18.59
N THR A 7 0.73 -5.67 18.55
CA THR A 7 -0.29 -5.16 19.48
C THR A 7 -1.60 -5.94 19.39
N LEU A 8 -2.09 -6.20 18.16
CA LEU A 8 -3.33 -6.94 17.95
C LEU A 8 -3.20 -8.42 18.37
N ARG A 9 -2.05 -9.05 18.09
CA ARG A 9 -1.77 -10.41 18.53
C ARG A 9 -1.70 -10.52 20.06
N ALA A 10 -1.10 -9.53 20.73
CA ALA A 10 -1.06 -9.46 22.20
C ALA A 10 -2.48 -9.29 22.80
N ALA A 11 -3.40 -8.69 22.05
CA ALA A 11 -4.81 -8.61 22.41
C ALA A 11 -5.62 -9.89 22.06
N GLY A 12 -4.98 -10.96 21.59
CA GLY A 12 -5.61 -12.25 21.31
C GLY A 12 -6.13 -12.44 19.88
N HIS A 13 -5.91 -11.47 18.98
CA HIS A 13 -6.38 -11.58 17.61
C HIS A 13 -5.42 -12.40 16.73
N LYS A 14 -5.98 -13.20 15.81
CA LYS A 14 -5.21 -13.84 14.75
C LYS A 14 -4.98 -12.84 13.62
N VAL A 15 -3.73 -12.50 13.34
CA VAL A 15 -3.36 -11.44 12.39
C VAL A 15 -2.42 -11.98 11.34
N ILE A 16 -2.72 -11.75 10.06
CA ILE A 16 -1.78 -11.88 8.96
C ILE A 16 -1.32 -10.50 8.49
N GLU A 17 -0.06 -10.44 8.09
CA GLU A 17 0.56 -9.26 7.51
C GLU A 17 0.90 -9.53 6.06
N THR A 18 0.48 -8.65 5.16
CA THR A 18 0.70 -8.78 3.74
C THR A 18 0.90 -7.41 3.08
N ARG A 19 1.16 -7.39 1.77
CA ARG A 19 1.40 -6.15 1.02
C ARG A 19 1.02 -6.27 -0.44
N GLU A 20 0.78 -5.14 -1.09
CA GLU A 20 0.58 -5.03 -2.52
C GLU A 20 1.47 -3.98 -3.20
N PRO A 21 1.85 -4.19 -4.48
CA PRO A 21 1.70 -5.45 -5.23
C PRO A 21 2.57 -6.54 -4.62
N GLY A 22 2.13 -7.82 -4.72
CA GLY A 22 2.85 -8.95 -4.13
C GLY A 22 1.96 -9.86 -3.27
N GLY A 23 2.52 -10.42 -2.20
CA GLY A 23 1.81 -11.25 -1.24
C GLY A 23 1.58 -12.70 -1.66
N THR A 24 1.86 -13.06 -2.91
CA THR A 24 1.81 -14.43 -3.46
C THR A 24 3.00 -14.68 -4.37
N ALA A 25 3.31 -15.93 -4.67
CA ALA A 25 4.42 -16.27 -5.57
C ALA A 25 4.27 -15.61 -6.97
N THR A 26 3.05 -15.58 -7.50
CA THR A 26 2.73 -14.90 -8.77
C THR A 26 2.76 -13.38 -8.59
N GLY A 27 2.17 -12.87 -7.51
CA GLY A 27 2.16 -11.44 -7.20
C GLY A 27 3.58 -10.86 -7.06
N GLU A 28 4.52 -11.60 -6.47
CA GLU A 28 5.91 -11.18 -6.35
C GLU A 28 6.65 -11.12 -7.72
N LYS A 29 6.26 -11.96 -8.69
CA LYS A 29 6.77 -11.86 -10.07
C LYS A 29 6.25 -10.59 -10.75
N ILE A 30 4.96 -10.29 -10.60
CA ILE A 30 4.34 -9.07 -11.11
C ILE A 30 4.95 -7.84 -10.43
N ARG A 31 5.17 -7.88 -9.11
CA ARG A 31 5.82 -6.81 -8.35
C ARG A 31 7.18 -6.43 -8.94
N ARG A 32 7.99 -7.42 -9.31
CA ARG A 32 9.29 -7.16 -9.94
C ARG A 32 9.15 -6.36 -11.22
N VAL A 33 8.21 -6.71 -12.10
CA VAL A 33 7.94 -5.94 -13.32
C VAL A 33 7.49 -4.52 -12.99
N LEU A 34 6.60 -4.36 -12.01
CA LEU A 34 6.02 -3.06 -11.65
C LEU A 34 7.01 -2.10 -10.99
N LEU A 35 7.95 -2.60 -10.19
CA LEU A 35 8.79 -1.78 -9.32
C LEU A 35 10.25 -1.69 -9.78
N ASP A 36 10.72 -2.57 -10.66
CA ASP A 36 12.09 -2.52 -11.17
C ASP A 36 12.32 -1.22 -11.92
N SER A 37 13.34 -0.46 -11.50
CA SER A 37 13.72 0.82 -12.11
C SER A 37 14.16 0.69 -13.55
N LYS A 38 14.53 -0.51 -14.00
CA LYS A 38 14.91 -0.84 -15.39
C LYS A 38 13.69 -1.14 -16.27
N THR A 39 12.49 -1.26 -15.72
CA THR A 39 11.27 -1.45 -16.51
C THR A 39 10.90 -0.15 -17.20
N GLU A 40 11.25 -0.05 -18.47
CA GLU A 40 10.95 1.10 -19.34
C GLU A 40 9.70 0.85 -20.17
N GLY A 41 9.07 1.93 -20.64
CA GLY A 41 7.97 1.88 -21.61
C GLY A 41 6.65 1.28 -21.10
N LEU A 42 6.51 1.01 -19.80
CA LEU A 42 5.27 0.51 -19.25
C LEU A 42 4.19 1.61 -19.30
N SER A 43 3.16 1.40 -20.11
CA SER A 43 2.08 2.37 -20.23
C SER A 43 1.29 2.45 -18.92
N PRO A 44 0.68 3.61 -18.58
CA PRO A 44 -0.14 3.75 -17.39
C PRO A 44 -1.26 2.71 -17.25
N MET A 45 -1.88 2.34 -18.36
CA MET A 45 -2.94 1.33 -18.38
C MET A 45 -2.38 -0.09 -18.13
N ALA A 46 -1.24 -0.44 -18.71
CA ALA A 46 -0.58 -1.73 -18.43
C ALA A 46 -0.09 -1.81 -16.98
N GLU A 47 0.43 -0.71 -16.42
CA GLU A 47 0.79 -0.59 -15.01
C GLU A 47 -0.42 -0.88 -14.12
N MET A 48 -1.57 -0.25 -14.39
CA MET A 48 -2.81 -0.45 -13.65
C MET A 48 -3.33 -1.89 -13.78
N ALA A 49 -3.32 -2.46 -14.98
CA ALA A 49 -3.75 -3.84 -15.22
C ALA A 49 -2.89 -4.85 -14.42
N LEU A 50 -1.58 -4.67 -14.38
CA LEU A 50 -0.68 -5.50 -13.59
C LEU A 50 -0.92 -5.36 -12.07
N MET A 51 -1.21 -4.13 -11.58
CA MET A 51 -1.61 -3.93 -10.17
C MET A 51 -2.85 -4.75 -9.83
N PHE A 52 -3.87 -4.73 -10.68
CA PHE A 52 -5.09 -5.49 -10.45
C PHE A 52 -4.91 -7.00 -10.65
N GLY A 53 -4.09 -7.46 -11.60
CA GLY A 53 -3.74 -8.87 -11.75
C GLY A 53 -3.05 -9.43 -10.50
N SER A 54 -2.09 -8.68 -9.95
CA SER A 54 -1.45 -9.02 -8.67
C SER A 54 -2.45 -9.09 -7.53
N ARG A 55 -3.36 -8.11 -7.44
CA ARG A 55 -4.38 -8.02 -6.39
C ARG A 55 -5.39 -9.15 -6.47
N ALA A 56 -5.91 -9.47 -7.65
CA ALA A 56 -6.86 -10.56 -7.83
C ALA A 56 -6.29 -11.90 -7.33
N GLN A 57 -5.03 -12.19 -7.67
CA GLN A 57 -4.32 -13.37 -7.19
C GLN A 57 -4.14 -13.34 -5.66
N HIS A 58 -3.79 -12.18 -5.11
CA HIS A 58 -3.58 -12.00 -3.67
C HIS A 58 -4.87 -12.15 -2.87
N ILE A 59 -5.98 -11.63 -3.37
CA ILE A 59 -7.30 -11.83 -2.76
C ILE A 59 -7.63 -13.32 -2.72
N ALA A 60 -7.50 -14.02 -3.84
CA ALA A 60 -7.88 -15.43 -3.94
C ALA A 60 -7.03 -16.36 -3.07
N GLU A 61 -5.72 -16.14 -3.01
CA GLU A 61 -4.80 -17.06 -2.31
C GLU A 61 -4.61 -16.73 -0.83
N VAL A 62 -4.73 -15.44 -0.44
CA VAL A 62 -4.31 -14.99 0.89
C VAL A 62 -5.43 -14.28 1.64
N ILE A 63 -6.00 -13.20 1.06
CA ILE A 63 -6.88 -12.31 1.80
C ILE A 63 -8.21 -13.02 2.10
N GLN A 64 -8.89 -13.51 1.07
CA GLN A 64 -10.19 -14.15 1.23
C GLN A 64 -10.15 -15.36 2.17
N PRO A 65 -9.19 -16.31 2.01
CA PRO A 65 -9.08 -17.44 2.94
C PRO A 65 -8.77 -17.03 4.39
N ALA A 66 -8.06 -15.94 4.59
CA ALA A 66 -7.77 -15.44 5.95
C ALA A 66 -9.02 -14.84 6.60
N LEU A 67 -9.78 -14.01 5.85
CA LEU A 67 -11.04 -13.44 6.32
C LEU A 67 -12.07 -14.53 6.65
N GLU A 68 -12.20 -15.57 5.84
CA GLU A 68 -13.06 -16.73 6.10
C GLU A 68 -12.70 -17.50 7.38
N ARG A 69 -11.42 -17.45 7.77
CA ARG A 69 -10.96 -18.01 9.06
C ARG A 69 -11.10 -17.02 10.23
N GLY A 70 -11.75 -15.86 10.04
CA GLY A 70 -11.93 -14.85 11.05
C GLY A 70 -10.61 -14.16 11.47
N GLN A 71 -9.62 -14.11 10.58
CA GLN A 71 -8.35 -13.45 10.85
C GLN A 71 -8.41 -11.96 10.47
N ILE A 72 -7.69 -11.13 11.19
CA ILE A 72 -7.44 -9.74 10.79
C ILE A 72 -6.35 -9.74 9.71
N VAL A 73 -6.64 -9.08 8.58
CA VAL A 73 -5.69 -8.89 7.49
C VAL A 73 -5.14 -7.46 7.56
N LEU A 74 -3.86 -7.31 7.83
CA LEU A 74 -3.13 -6.05 7.69
C LEU A 74 -2.41 -6.04 6.35
N CYS A 75 -2.86 -5.20 5.44
CA CYS A 75 -2.28 -5.08 4.10
C CYS A 75 -1.61 -3.71 3.91
N ASP A 76 -0.32 -3.70 3.56
CA ASP A 76 0.37 -2.49 3.15
C ASP A 76 0.02 -2.20 1.70
N ARG A 77 -0.79 -1.17 1.48
CA ARG A 77 -1.44 -0.76 0.24
C ARG A 77 -2.55 -1.72 -0.21
N PHE A 78 -3.55 -1.15 -0.85
CA PHE A 78 -4.66 -1.85 -1.52
C PHE A 78 -5.21 -0.94 -2.63
N THR A 79 -6.50 -1.07 -2.99
CA THR A 79 -7.11 -0.32 -4.10
C THR A 79 -6.98 1.20 -3.97
N ASP A 80 -7.06 1.76 -2.76
CA ASP A 80 -6.86 3.19 -2.52
C ASP A 80 -5.50 3.68 -3.03
N SER A 81 -4.46 2.84 -2.93
CA SER A 81 -3.15 3.17 -3.50
C SER A 81 -3.16 3.18 -5.03
N THR A 82 -3.89 2.27 -5.68
CA THR A 82 -4.04 2.27 -7.15
C THR A 82 -4.84 3.49 -7.59
N GLU A 83 -5.90 3.85 -6.87
CA GLU A 83 -6.68 5.06 -7.17
C GLU A 83 -5.82 6.32 -7.06
N ALA A 84 -4.99 6.43 -6.01
CA ALA A 84 -4.11 7.57 -5.84
C ALA A 84 -2.96 7.62 -6.88
N TYR A 85 -2.29 6.49 -7.15
CA TYR A 85 -1.11 6.43 -8.02
C TYR A 85 -1.48 6.38 -9.50
N GLN A 86 -2.32 5.42 -9.91
CA GLN A 86 -2.70 5.26 -11.31
C GLN A 86 -3.85 6.20 -11.68
N GLY A 87 -4.87 6.30 -10.83
CA GLY A 87 -5.99 7.23 -11.03
C GLY A 87 -5.53 8.68 -11.03
N GLY A 88 -4.93 9.14 -9.93
CA GLY A 88 -4.45 10.52 -9.75
C GLY A 88 -3.08 10.76 -10.39
N GLY A 89 -2.04 10.05 -9.94
CA GLY A 89 -0.66 10.22 -10.39
C GLY A 89 -0.49 10.09 -11.90
N ARG A 90 -0.98 8.99 -12.49
CA ARG A 90 -0.97 8.71 -13.95
C ARG A 90 -2.12 9.36 -14.70
N LYS A 91 -3.08 10.01 -14.02
CA LYS A 91 -4.23 10.71 -14.61
C LYS A 91 -5.20 9.78 -15.36
N LEU A 92 -5.33 8.53 -14.94
CA LEU A 92 -6.28 7.60 -15.53
C LEU A 92 -7.72 7.80 -15.01
N GLY A 93 -7.87 8.57 -13.92
CA GLY A 93 -9.15 8.82 -13.27
C GLY A 93 -9.55 7.72 -12.26
N SER A 94 -10.36 8.09 -11.27
CA SER A 94 -10.86 7.16 -10.25
C SER A 94 -11.87 6.16 -10.83
N GLU A 95 -12.67 6.56 -11.79
CA GLU A 95 -13.72 5.73 -12.39
C GLU A 95 -13.15 4.43 -12.99
N ALA A 96 -12.10 4.54 -13.81
CA ALA A 96 -11.44 3.39 -14.41
C ALA A 96 -10.86 2.43 -13.36
N VAL A 97 -10.29 2.97 -12.28
CA VAL A 97 -9.75 2.18 -11.16
C VAL A 97 -10.85 1.42 -10.43
N LEU A 98 -11.95 2.10 -10.10
CA LEU A 98 -13.07 1.52 -9.36
C LEU A 98 -13.83 0.48 -10.18
N GLU A 99 -13.95 0.67 -11.49
CA GLU A 99 -14.54 -0.32 -12.38
C GLU A 99 -13.70 -1.61 -12.47
N LEU A 100 -12.39 -1.49 -12.65
CA LEU A 100 -11.49 -2.66 -12.60
C LEU A 100 -11.51 -3.34 -11.24
N HIS A 101 -11.59 -2.57 -10.15
CA HIS A 101 -11.73 -3.14 -8.81
C HIS A 101 -13.01 -3.96 -8.68
N ARG A 102 -14.13 -3.45 -9.16
CA ARG A 102 -15.41 -4.16 -9.16
C ARG A 102 -15.34 -5.48 -9.93
N ILE A 103 -14.74 -5.46 -11.12
CA ILE A 103 -14.67 -6.63 -12.01
C ILE A 103 -13.66 -7.67 -11.48
N LEU A 104 -12.44 -7.25 -11.14
CA LEU A 104 -11.33 -8.15 -10.87
C LEU A 104 -11.17 -8.53 -9.39
N CYS A 105 -11.75 -7.73 -8.49
CA CYS A 105 -11.61 -7.92 -7.05
C CYS A 105 -12.96 -8.15 -6.34
N GLY A 106 -14.05 -8.33 -7.10
CA GLY A 106 -15.39 -8.54 -6.53
C GLY A 106 -15.88 -7.40 -5.64
N GLY A 107 -15.28 -6.20 -5.75
CA GLY A 107 -15.60 -5.07 -4.90
C GLY A 107 -15.13 -5.19 -3.44
N LEU A 108 -14.26 -6.15 -3.11
CA LEU A 108 -13.72 -6.32 -1.75
C LEU A 108 -13.05 -5.03 -1.26
N ARG A 109 -13.50 -4.50 -0.14
CA ARG A 109 -12.96 -3.27 0.46
C ARG A 109 -12.43 -3.52 1.86
N PRO A 110 -11.38 -2.82 2.28
CA PRO A 110 -10.95 -2.81 3.68
C PRO A 110 -12.04 -2.20 4.57
N ASP A 111 -12.22 -2.74 5.77
CA ASP A 111 -13.09 -2.14 6.81
C ASP A 111 -12.51 -0.81 7.31
N LEU A 112 -11.18 -0.68 7.28
CA LEU A 112 -10.46 0.51 7.69
C LEU A 112 -9.18 0.69 6.87
N THR A 113 -8.97 1.90 6.37
CA THR A 113 -7.69 2.35 5.80
C THR A 113 -7.09 3.43 6.68
N ILE A 114 -5.87 3.23 7.14
CA ILE A 114 -5.07 4.26 7.81
C ILE A 114 -4.21 4.96 6.77
N LEU A 115 -4.53 6.21 6.49
CA LEU A 115 -3.74 7.07 5.64
C LEU A 115 -2.70 7.81 6.48
N LEU A 116 -1.42 7.45 6.32
CA LEU A 116 -0.31 8.14 6.96
C LEU A 116 -0.01 9.44 6.18
N ASP A 117 -0.53 10.56 6.66
CA ASP A 117 -0.25 11.86 6.02
C ASP A 117 1.07 12.42 6.54
N SER A 118 1.93 12.75 5.61
CA SER A 118 3.19 13.43 5.87
C SER A 118 3.61 14.25 4.64
N ASP A 119 4.42 15.27 4.85
CA ASP A 119 4.97 16.08 3.76
C ASP A 119 5.61 15.19 2.68
N PRO A 120 5.14 15.24 1.42
CA PRO A 120 5.66 14.42 0.33
C PRO A 120 7.17 14.58 0.11
N ALA A 121 7.69 15.81 0.24
CA ALA A 121 9.12 16.06 0.06
C ALA A 121 9.98 15.34 1.12
N LYS A 122 9.51 15.33 2.37
CA LYS A 122 10.18 14.62 3.47
C LYS A 122 10.04 13.10 3.31
N SER A 123 8.89 12.63 2.82
CA SER A 123 8.59 11.21 2.65
C SER A 123 9.42 10.58 1.54
N VAL A 124 9.50 11.20 0.38
CA VAL A 124 10.35 10.77 -0.74
C VAL A 124 11.83 10.79 -0.35
N GLY A 125 12.27 11.83 0.37
CA GLY A 125 13.63 11.90 0.90
C GLY A 125 13.97 10.75 1.86
N ARG A 126 13.04 10.38 2.76
CA ARG A 126 13.21 9.23 3.66
C ARG A 126 13.26 7.90 2.90
N ALA A 127 12.41 7.71 1.90
CA ALA A 127 12.39 6.50 1.07
C ALA A 127 13.71 6.33 0.32
N ARG A 128 14.18 7.38 -0.37
CA ARG A 128 15.48 7.39 -1.09
C ARG A 128 16.67 7.10 -0.14
N ASN A 129 16.69 7.71 1.05
CA ASN A 129 17.75 7.47 2.04
C ASN A 129 17.73 6.04 2.57
N ARG A 130 16.55 5.47 2.86
CA ARG A 130 16.40 4.08 3.31
C ARG A 130 16.96 3.11 2.28
N ASN A 131 16.60 3.27 1.01
CA ASN A 131 17.05 2.41 -0.07
C ASN A 131 18.56 2.51 -0.28
N ARG A 132 19.15 3.72 -0.15
CA ARG A 132 20.61 3.91 -0.20
C ARG A 132 21.33 3.21 0.94
N ILE A 133 20.77 3.21 2.16
CA ILE A 133 21.34 2.52 3.33
C ILE A 133 21.25 1.00 3.16
N VAL A 134 20.12 0.49 2.66
CA VAL A 134 19.93 -0.94 2.40
C VAL A 134 20.88 -1.42 1.31
N ALA A 135 21.01 -0.70 0.20
CA ALA A 135 21.96 -0.99 -0.86
C ALA A 135 23.44 -0.97 -0.37
N GLY A 136 23.78 -0.05 0.54
CA GLY A 136 25.11 0.03 1.14
C GLY A 136 25.42 -1.06 2.19
N ARG A 137 24.39 -1.68 2.78
CA ARG A 137 24.52 -2.78 3.77
C ARG A 137 24.36 -4.17 3.17
N ALA A 138 23.85 -4.29 1.97
CA ALA A 138 23.73 -5.55 1.27
C ALA A 138 25.12 -6.07 0.89
N ASN A 139 25.68 -6.89 1.79
CA ASN A 139 26.83 -7.72 1.49
C ASN A 139 26.46 -8.59 0.26
N LYS A 140 27.37 -8.77 -0.68
CA LYS A 140 27.32 -9.30 -2.04
C LYS A 140 26.50 -10.57 -2.36
N SER A 141 25.59 -11.01 -1.48
CA SER A 141 24.90 -12.31 -1.56
C SER A 141 23.39 -12.26 -1.86
N PHE A 142 22.74 -11.09 -1.84
CA PHE A 142 21.35 -10.97 -2.26
C PHE A 142 21.28 -10.27 -3.62
N SER A 143 20.62 -10.92 -4.57
CA SER A 143 20.52 -10.63 -5.98
C SER A 143 20.59 -9.13 -6.33
N LYS A 144 21.55 -8.78 -7.19
CA LYS A 144 21.73 -7.48 -7.86
C LYS A 144 20.54 -7.03 -8.72
N ASP A 145 19.40 -7.73 -8.69
CA ASP A 145 18.40 -7.72 -9.74
C ASP A 145 17.04 -7.11 -9.38
N ALA A 146 16.86 -6.57 -8.17
CA ALA A 146 15.58 -5.95 -7.80
C ALA A 146 15.77 -4.58 -7.16
N ASP A 147 15.98 -3.58 -8.00
CA ASP A 147 15.88 -2.17 -7.63
C ASP A 147 14.40 -1.75 -7.71
N GLU A 148 13.68 -1.81 -6.60
CA GLU A 148 12.26 -1.47 -6.50
C GLU A 148 12.00 0.05 -6.44
N ASN A 149 12.76 0.87 -7.19
CA ASN A 149 12.75 2.34 -7.09
C ASN A 149 12.01 3.03 -8.24
N ARG A 150 11.31 2.31 -9.12
CA ARG A 150 10.69 2.90 -10.31
C ARG A 150 9.77 4.09 -9.99
N PHE A 151 8.91 3.99 -8.98
CA PHE A 151 8.06 5.11 -8.58
C PHE A 151 8.82 6.24 -7.89
N GLU A 152 9.93 5.97 -7.22
CA GLU A 152 10.74 7.00 -6.57
C GLU A 152 11.46 7.93 -7.56
N GLN A 153 11.54 7.53 -8.83
CA GLN A 153 12.07 8.33 -9.93
C GLN A 153 11.07 9.37 -10.44
N GLU A 154 9.79 9.25 -10.08
CA GLU A 154 8.74 10.19 -10.49
C GLU A 154 9.00 11.61 -9.96
N ASN A 155 8.47 12.60 -10.65
CA ASN A 155 8.65 14.00 -10.31
C ASN A 155 7.72 14.47 -9.18
N ARG A 156 7.99 15.67 -8.67
CA ARG A 156 7.20 16.26 -7.57
C ARG A 156 5.72 16.44 -7.94
N ALA A 157 5.40 16.78 -9.20
CA ALA A 157 4.03 16.96 -9.65
C ALA A 157 3.23 15.65 -9.63
N PHE A 158 3.89 14.51 -9.92
CA PHE A 158 3.28 13.19 -9.76
C PHE A 158 2.90 12.93 -8.31
N PHE A 159 3.84 13.11 -7.37
CA PHE A 159 3.56 12.88 -5.94
C PHE A 159 2.54 13.87 -5.35
N ALA A 160 2.47 15.10 -5.85
CA ALA A 160 1.42 16.05 -5.47
C ALA A 160 0.05 15.50 -5.85
N ARG A 161 -0.14 15.03 -7.09
CA ARG A 161 -1.39 14.40 -7.54
C ARG A 161 -1.73 13.12 -6.78
N VAL A 162 -0.72 12.31 -6.45
CA VAL A 162 -0.93 11.12 -5.60
C VAL A 162 -1.48 11.51 -4.24
N ARG A 163 -0.89 12.53 -3.59
CA ARG A 163 -1.39 13.02 -2.30
C ARG A 163 -2.81 13.58 -2.41
N GLU A 164 -3.08 14.40 -3.43
CA GLU A 164 -4.43 14.91 -3.72
C GLU A 164 -5.42 13.75 -3.90
N GLY A 165 -5.05 12.70 -4.63
CA GLY A 165 -5.85 11.49 -4.79
C GLY A 165 -6.20 10.83 -3.45
N TYR A 166 -5.21 10.62 -2.57
CA TYR A 166 -5.47 10.07 -1.24
C TYR A 166 -6.37 10.95 -0.39
N MET A 167 -6.18 12.28 -0.43
CA MET A 167 -7.02 13.21 0.32
C MET A 167 -8.46 13.22 -0.22
N ALA A 168 -8.64 13.12 -1.53
CA ALA A 168 -9.97 13.01 -2.16
C ALA A 168 -10.69 11.71 -1.74
N ILE A 169 -9.97 10.58 -1.66
CA ILE A 169 -10.51 9.31 -1.16
C ILE A 169 -10.93 9.45 0.30
N ALA A 170 -10.07 10.03 1.16
CA ALA A 170 -10.39 10.24 2.57
C ALA A 170 -11.60 11.15 2.77
N ALA A 171 -11.74 12.20 1.95
CA ALA A 171 -12.90 13.10 1.99
C ALA A 171 -14.19 12.41 1.49
N ARG A 172 -14.10 11.51 0.51
CA ARG A 172 -15.23 10.75 -0.03
C ARG A 172 -15.69 9.65 0.92
N GLU A 173 -14.77 9.04 1.67
CA GLU A 173 -15.02 7.88 2.53
C GLU A 173 -14.49 8.09 3.97
N PRO A 174 -14.95 9.15 4.68
CA PRO A 174 -14.38 9.53 5.98
C PRO A 174 -14.61 8.49 7.08
N GLU A 175 -15.59 7.61 6.92
CA GLU A 175 -15.84 6.52 7.86
C GLU A 175 -14.87 5.34 7.69
N ARG A 176 -14.31 5.17 6.50
CA ARG A 176 -13.40 4.06 6.18
C ARG A 176 -11.94 4.48 6.11
N VAL A 177 -11.65 5.68 5.63
CA VAL A 177 -10.28 6.17 5.39
C VAL A 177 -9.95 7.28 6.37
N LEU A 178 -9.12 6.96 7.35
CA LEU A 178 -8.75 7.87 8.43
C LEU A 178 -7.33 8.36 8.28
N ALA A 179 -7.16 9.68 8.13
CA ALA A 179 -5.85 10.30 8.04
C ALA A 179 -5.21 10.40 9.44
N VAL A 180 -3.99 9.89 9.55
CA VAL A 180 -3.17 9.99 10.77
C VAL A 180 -1.92 10.79 10.44
N ASP A 181 -1.71 11.88 11.16
CA ASP A 181 -0.49 12.68 11.05
C ASP A 181 0.75 11.86 11.43
N ALA A 182 1.62 11.62 10.45
CA ALA A 182 2.86 10.87 10.58
C ALA A 182 4.12 11.76 10.58
N SER A 183 3.97 13.03 10.98
CA SER A 183 5.10 13.99 11.09
C SER A 183 5.97 13.74 12.33
N GLY A 184 5.43 13.07 13.35
CA GLY A 184 6.10 12.73 14.61
C GLY A 184 7.06 11.55 14.55
N THR A 185 7.47 11.06 15.73
CA THR A 185 8.31 9.85 15.82
C THR A 185 7.51 8.59 15.43
N PRO A 186 8.20 7.48 15.07
CA PRO A 186 7.51 6.21 14.82
C PRO A 186 6.66 5.73 15.99
N GLU A 187 7.08 6.00 17.22
CA GLU A 187 6.37 5.64 18.46
C GLU A 187 5.08 6.46 18.60
N GLN A 188 5.16 7.78 18.43
CA GLN A 188 3.99 8.67 18.47
C GLN A 188 2.98 8.33 17.39
N THR A 189 3.46 8.07 16.17
CA THR A 189 2.62 7.65 15.04
C THR A 189 1.96 6.30 15.35
N HIS A 190 2.69 5.35 15.93
CA HIS A 190 2.16 4.04 16.31
C HIS A 190 1.03 4.17 17.35
N THR A 191 1.20 4.99 18.40
CA THR A 191 0.15 5.23 19.40
C THR A 191 -1.12 5.75 18.73
N LYS A 192 -1.02 6.78 17.89
CA LYS A 192 -2.17 7.33 17.14
C LYS A 192 -2.86 6.25 16.29
N ILE A 193 -2.10 5.38 15.62
CA ILE A 193 -2.66 4.28 14.82
C ILE A 193 -3.43 3.29 15.70
N VAL A 194 -2.84 2.85 16.81
CA VAL A 194 -3.47 1.89 17.73
C VAL A 194 -4.79 2.44 18.28
N ASP A 195 -4.78 3.70 18.75
CA ASP A 195 -5.98 4.35 19.29
C ASP A 195 -7.07 4.46 18.21
N THR A 196 -6.69 4.81 16.98
CA THR A 196 -7.62 4.90 15.85
C THR A 196 -8.24 3.53 15.52
N VAL A 197 -7.42 2.49 15.45
CA VAL A 197 -7.85 1.11 15.14
C VAL A 197 -8.78 0.58 16.23
N ARG A 198 -8.41 0.72 17.50
CA ARG A 198 -9.23 0.28 18.64
C ARG A 198 -10.59 0.97 18.64
N LYS A 199 -10.58 2.30 18.52
CA LYS A 199 -11.82 3.09 18.50
C LYS A 199 -12.74 2.70 17.35
N LYS A 200 -12.18 2.49 16.14
CA LYS A 200 -12.98 2.25 14.93
C LYS A 200 -13.49 0.82 14.82
N LEU A 201 -12.69 -0.15 15.22
CA LEU A 201 -13.02 -1.57 15.10
C LEU A 201 -13.55 -2.19 16.40
N GLY A 202 -13.72 -1.40 17.47
CA GLY A 202 -14.20 -1.90 18.75
C GLY A 202 -13.28 -2.94 19.40
N LEU A 203 -11.99 -2.88 19.11
CA LEU A 203 -10.99 -3.79 19.65
C LEU A 203 -10.51 -3.25 20.99
N GLY A 204 -10.93 -3.91 22.07
CA GLY A 204 -10.56 -3.58 23.45
C GLY A 204 -9.09 -3.84 23.77
#